data_42e55fdfa8be7c550f53c2f6a2e3be00
#
_entry.id   42e55fdfa8be7c550f53c2f6a2e3be00
#
_cell.length_a   1.000
_cell.length_b   1.000
_cell.length_c   1.000
_cell.angle_alpha   90.00
_cell.angle_beta   90.00
_cell.angle_gamma   90.00
#
_symmetry.space_group_name_H-M   'P 1'
#
loop_
_entity.id
_entity.type
_entity.pdbx_description
1 polymer ?
#
loop_
_entity_poly.entity_id
_entity_poly.type
_entity_poly.pdbx_seq_one_letter_code
_entity_poly.pdbx_strand_id
1 'polypeptide(L)'
;MFKENNRYLIKTPLGFESFKGIQNKKINILYTFIFEDGESIKCSGGHKFLTDIGFLEAKNITLKNTITNKKIKDIVTENGIFDVYEPISVGTYKTYFTNNVISHNCDFLGSTNTLISGEKLATIAYKESLKKYADMIVYEDPIKEFYDEDTGELLTRDHLYAMTVDVSEGKNLDYSAFSVFDVSTMPYKQVAVYRNNAIPPMLYPTVLKMCAEYYNNAHVLIEVNNNPQIADVLIEDLEYENVLKVSSGNKRAQTLCLYGGRNVAMGLKMSPLVKRIGCSTLKTLVETDKLVIQDFETISELTTFVQDGPSYKAEEGANDDLAMTLVIFGWLATQKMFKEIVDHDLRKQLQLEHFNFSEEDQLPLGELDNGLKFEHFVEGNSVWIETSDPDPYKLILKDMLDF
;
A
#
# COMPACT_ATOMS: atom_id res chain seq x y z
N MET A 1 -2.81 -11.56 36.13
CA MET A 1 -2.64 -13.02 36.34
C MET A 1 -2.99 -13.72 35.04
N PHE A 2 -2.13 -14.60 34.53
CA PHE A 2 -2.37 -15.39 33.31
C PHE A 2 -2.78 -16.81 33.70
N LYS A 3 -3.77 -17.37 32.98
CA LYS A 3 -4.19 -18.77 33.14
C LYS A 3 -4.17 -19.43 31.75
N GLU A 4 -3.29 -20.43 31.59
CA GLU A 4 -3.15 -21.19 30.36
C GLU A 4 -4.41 -22.00 30.04
N ASN A 5 -4.77 -22.10 28.75
CA ASN A 5 -5.90 -22.84 28.25
C ASN A 5 -5.46 -24.07 27.48
N ASN A 6 -5.86 -25.24 27.95
CA ASN A 6 -5.55 -26.52 27.29
C ASN A 6 -6.82 -27.32 26.92
N ARG A 7 -8.01 -26.73 27.07
CA ARG A 7 -9.28 -27.48 26.96
C ARG A 7 -10.34 -26.81 26.11
N TYR A 8 -10.30 -25.50 25.95
CA TYR A 8 -11.41 -24.74 25.36
C TYR A 8 -11.04 -24.18 24.01
N LEU A 9 -12.03 -24.07 23.13
CA LEU A 9 -11.97 -23.33 21.90
C LEU A 9 -12.77 -22.05 22.03
N ILE A 10 -12.36 -21.00 21.36
CA ILE A 10 -13.09 -19.73 21.28
C ILE A 10 -13.76 -19.60 19.92
N LYS A 11 -14.98 -19.04 19.89
CA LYS A 11 -15.69 -18.80 18.64
C LYS A 11 -15.08 -17.59 17.94
N THR A 12 -14.67 -17.79 16.70
CA THR A 12 -14.12 -16.76 15.80
C THR A 12 -14.99 -16.65 14.53
N PRO A 13 -14.80 -15.66 13.68
CA PRO A 13 -15.46 -15.60 12.38
C PRO A 13 -15.18 -16.80 11.46
N LEU A 14 -14.08 -17.52 11.67
CA LEU A 14 -13.73 -18.72 10.93
C LEU A 14 -14.25 -20.04 11.56
N GLY A 15 -14.86 -19.97 12.72
CA GLY A 15 -15.32 -21.14 13.47
C GLY A 15 -14.75 -21.18 14.88
N PHE A 16 -14.56 -22.38 15.43
CA PHE A 16 -13.97 -22.55 16.75
C PHE A 16 -12.47 -22.80 16.64
N GLU A 17 -11.68 -21.89 17.22
CA GLU A 17 -10.23 -21.92 17.17
C GLU A 17 -9.62 -22.01 18.57
N SER A 18 -8.36 -22.43 18.65
CA SER A 18 -7.60 -22.47 19.89
C SER A 18 -7.18 -21.06 20.33
N PHE A 19 -6.96 -20.91 21.63
CA PHE A 19 -6.34 -19.72 22.22
C PHE A 19 -5.42 -20.12 23.36
N LYS A 20 -4.38 -19.34 23.62
CA LYS A 20 -3.32 -19.71 24.56
C LYS A 20 -3.77 -19.67 26.02
N GLY A 21 -4.65 -18.75 26.37
CA GLY A 21 -5.12 -18.61 27.75
C GLY A 21 -5.91 -17.32 27.96
N ILE A 22 -6.18 -17.04 29.24
CA ILE A 22 -6.90 -15.83 29.66
C ILE A 22 -6.00 -15.02 30.60
N GLN A 23 -5.90 -13.72 30.33
CA GLN A 23 -5.22 -12.76 31.21
C GLN A 23 -6.23 -11.89 31.94
N ASN A 24 -6.00 -11.68 33.23
CA ASN A 24 -6.72 -10.68 34.02
C ASN A 24 -5.91 -9.39 34.03
N LYS A 25 -6.58 -8.27 33.74
CA LYS A 25 -6.02 -6.91 33.84
C LYS A 25 -6.90 -6.06 34.75
N LYS A 26 -6.29 -5.13 35.50
CA LYS A 26 -7.00 -4.10 36.24
C LYS A 26 -7.07 -2.83 35.42
N ILE A 27 -8.25 -2.23 35.34
CA ILE A 27 -8.49 -0.98 34.61
C ILE A 27 -9.16 0.04 35.52
N ASN A 28 -9.01 1.32 35.20
CA ASN A 28 -9.57 2.42 36.00
C ASN A 28 -10.87 2.98 35.41
N ILE A 29 -11.16 2.69 34.14
CA ILE A 29 -12.36 3.16 33.43
C ILE A 29 -12.99 1.97 32.71
N LEU A 30 -14.24 1.67 33.02
CA LEU A 30 -15.02 0.63 32.36
C LEU A 30 -16.02 1.29 31.41
N TYR A 31 -16.03 0.82 30.15
CA TYR A 31 -16.99 1.22 29.13
C TYR A 31 -18.10 0.16 29.02
N THR A 32 -19.35 0.58 29.02
CA THR A 32 -20.51 -0.27 28.81
C THR A 32 -21.27 0.23 27.58
N PHE A 33 -21.30 -0.58 26.53
CA PHE A 33 -22.12 -0.33 25.35
C PHE A 33 -23.46 -1.03 25.52
N ILE A 34 -24.56 -0.29 25.40
CA ILE A 34 -25.93 -0.80 25.44
C ILE A 34 -26.48 -0.73 24.02
N PHE A 35 -26.93 -1.86 23.49
CA PHE A 35 -27.47 -1.94 22.12
C PHE A 35 -28.99 -1.74 22.10
N GLU A 36 -29.54 -1.42 20.91
CA GLU A 36 -31.01 -1.27 20.73
C GLU A 36 -31.80 -2.57 21.00
N ASP A 37 -31.15 -3.73 20.81
CA ASP A 37 -31.73 -5.04 21.10
C ASP A 37 -31.78 -5.41 22.61
N GLY A 38 -31.30 -4.52 23.48
CA GLY A 38 -31.24 -4.70 24.91
C GLY A 38 -30.00 -5.45 25.41
N GLU A 39 -29.15 -5.97 24.54
CA GLU A 39 -27.87 -6.55 24.95
C GLU A 39 -26.89 -5.48 25.38
N SER A 40 -25.88 -5.84 26.15
CA SER A 40 -24.80 -4.95 26.54
C SER A 40 -23.48 -5.68 26.60
N ILE A 41 -22.39 -4.90 26.41
CA ILE A 41 -21.03 -5.40 26.53
C ILE A 41 -20.19 -4.42 27.36
N LYS A 42 -19.36 -4.97 28.24
CA LYS A 42 -18.46 -4.20 29.11
C LYS A 42 -17.00 -4.47 28.73
N CYS A 43 -16.20 -3.42 28.62
CA CYS A 43 -14.80 -3.55 28.21
C CYS A 43 -13.91 -2.41 28.73
N SER A 44 -12.59 -2.55 28.55
CA SER A 44 -11.64 -1.46 28.73
C SER A 44 -11.71 -0.46 27.57
N GLY A 45 -11.24 0.76 27.78
CA GLY A 45 -11.23 1.79 26.74
C GLY A 45 -10.34 1.46 25.52
N GLY A 46 -9.30 0.64 25.73
CA GLY A 46 -8.43 0.16 24.64
C GLY A 46 -8.93 -1.10 23.93
N HIS A 47 -10.03 -1.70 24.37
CA HIS A 47 -10.61 -2.88 23.70
C HIS A 47 -11.17 -2.50 22.34
N LYS A 48 -10.87 -3.31 21.31
CA LYS A 48 -11.27 -3.01 19.92
C LYS A 48 -12.47 -3.85 19.50
N PHE A 49 -13.44 -3.20 18.86
CA PHE A 49 -14.60 -3.82 18.24
C PHE A 49 -14.64 -3.53 16.75
N LEU A 50 -15.14 -4.48 15.97
CA LEU A 50 -15.45 -4.27 14.56
C LEU A 50 -16.66 -3.33 14.45
N THR A 51 -16.44 -2.16 13.83
CA THR A 51 -17.48 -1.14 13.60
C THR A 51 -17.75 -1.01 12.09
N ASP A 52 -18.72 -0.15 11.74
CA ASP A 52 -19.03 0.25 10.36
C ASP A 52 -17.85 0.87 9.58
N ILE A 53 -16.87 1.42 10.29
CA ILE A 53 -15.66 2.05 9.72
C ILE A 53 -14.37 1.28 10.03
N GLY A 54 -14.49 0.00 10.44
CA GLY A 54 -13.36 -0.85 10.81
C GLY A 54 -13.21 -1.05 12.32
N PHE A 55 -12.06 -1.56 12.77
CA PHE A 55 -11.81 -1.78 14.20
C PHE A 55 -11.52 -0.47 14.91
N LEU A 56 -12.34 -0.14 15.90
CA LEU A 56 -12.17 1.02 16.76
C LEU A 56 -11.95 0.62 18.21
N GLU A 57 -11.11 1.35 18.92
CA GLU A 57 -11.01 1.25 20.37
C GLU A 57 -12.29 1.76 21.03
N ALA A 58 -12.73 1.09 22.07
CA ALA A 58 -13.96 1.42 22.80
C ALA A 58 -14.06 2.90 23.21
N LYS A 59 -12.95 3.53 23.61
CA LYS A 59 -12.93 4.96 23.95
C LYS A 59 -13.21 5.92 22.78
N ASN A 60 -13.04 5.45 21.53
CA ASN A 60 -13.22 6.24 20.32
C ASN A 60 -14.57 5.96 19.62
N ILE A 61 -15.34 4.97 20.11
CA ILE A 61 -16.65 4.64 19.57
C ILE A 61 -17.69 5.66 20.06
N THR A 62 -18.56 6.09 19.16
CA THR A 62 -19.64 7.03 19.42
C THR A 62 -21.00 6.42 19.11
N LEU A 63 -22.09 7.08 19.51
CA LEU A 63 -23.47 6.64 19.19
C LEU A 63 -23.78 6.60 17.67
N LYS A 64 -22.92 7.19 16.84
CA LYS A 64 -23.07 7.16 15.36
C LYS A 64 -22.57 5.87 14.75
N ASN A 65 -21.68 5.15 15.45
CA ASN A 65 -21.10 3.90 14.98
C ASN A 65 -22.04 2.72 15.25
N THR A 66 -21.88 1.67 14.47
CA THR A 66 -22.42 0.33 14.79
C THR A 66 -21.30 -0.58 15.24
N ILE A 67 -21.56 -1.53 16.12
CA ILE A 67 -20.59 -2.58 16.51
C ILE A 67 -21.11 -3.92 15.96
N THR A 68 -20.39 -4.51 15.03
CA THR A 68 -20.78 -5.78 14.35
C THR A 68 -22.25 -5.74 13.89
N ASN A 69 -22.60 -4.65 13.18
CA ASN A 69 -23.97 -4.37 12.69
C ASN A 69 -25.04 -4.11 13.77
N LYS A 70 -24.66 -4.06 15.05
CA LYS A 70 -25.58 -3.68 16.14
C LYS A 70 -25.50 -2.17 16.37
N LYS A 71 -26.67 -1.53 16.40
CA LYS A 71 -26.77 -0.10 16.73
C LYS A 71 -26.62 0.12 18.22
N ILE A 72 -25.84 1.12 18.57
CA ILE A 72 -25.58 1.53 19.94
C ILE A 72 -26.71 2.46 20.41
N LYS A 73 -27.37 2.07 21.50
CA LYS A 73 -28.40 2.88 22.14
C LYS A 73 -27.80 3.86 23.13
N ASP A 74 -26.81 3.41 23.90
CA ASP A 74 -26.16 4.24 24.93
C ASP A 74 -24.75 3.75 25.22
N ILE A 75 -23.89 4.67 25.70
CA ILE A 75 -22.52 4.39 26.12
C ILE A 75 -22.33 4.96 27.53
N VAL A 76 -22.16 4.05 28.49
CA VAL A 76 -21.93 4.42 29.89
C VAL A 76 -20.48 4.19 30.26
N THR A 77 -19.87 5.17 30.95
CA THR A 77 -18.51 5.06 31.47
C THR A 77 -18.54 5.08 32.99
N GLU A 78 -17.86 4.14 33.63
CA GLU A 78 -17.75 4.01 35.08
C GLU A 78 -16.27 4.16 35.48
N ASN A 79 -16.00 5.05 36.46
CA ASN A 79 -14.66 5.19 37.04
C ASN A 79 -14.55 4.29 38.28
N GLY A 80 -13.49 3.51 38.38
CA GLY A 80 -13.25 2.57 39.49
C GLY A 80 -12.11 1.61 39.16
N ILE A 81 -11.85 0.67 40.06
CA ILE A 81 -10.91 -0.41 39.78
C ILE A 81 -11.71 -1.66 39.40
N PHE A 82 -11.59 -2.08 38.16
CA PHE A 82 -12.32 -3.22 37.61
C PHE A 82 -11.35 -4.30 37.12
N ASP A 83 -11.69 -5.55 37.36
CA ASP A 83 -11.02 -6.69 36.75
C ASP A 83 -11.64 -7.03 35.41
N VAL A 84 -10.85 -6.99 34.34
CA VAL A 84 -11.26 -7.42 32.99
C VAL A 84 -10.45 -8.63 32.55
N TYR A 85 -11.09 -9.50 31.80
CA TYR A 85 -10.52 -10.76 31.34
C TYR A 85 -10.40 -10.73 29.83
N GLU A 86 -9.23 -11.09 29.32
CA GLU A 86 -8.90 -11.02 27.91
C GLU A 86 -8.28 -12.34 27.45
N PRO A 87 -8.80 -12.97 26.37
CA PRO A 87 -8.17 -14.15 25.80
C PRO A 87 -6.84 -13.77 25.13
N ILE A 88 -5.86 -14.63 25.16
CA ILE A 88 -4.53 -14.40 24.59
C ILE A 88 -4.27 -15.36 23.45
N SER A 89 -3.67 -14.83 22.37
CA SER A 89 -3.33 -15.58 21.14
C SER A 89 -4.54 -16.36 20.63
N VAL A 90 -5.56 -15.62 20.22
CA VAL A 90 -6.79 -16.19 19.68
C VAL A 90 -6.62 -16.43 18.19
N GLY A 91 -6.66 -17.70 17.77
CA GLY A 91 -6.70 -18.13 16.38
C GLY A 91 -5.84 -17.35 15.39
N THR A 92 -6.12 -17.49 14.10
CA THR A 92 -5.32 -16.89 13.02
C THR A 92 -5.48 -15.38 12.95
N TYR A 93 -6.70 -14.86 13.15
CA TYR A 93 -7.00 -13.43 12.94
C TYR A 93 -7.10 -12.61 14.22
N LYS A 94 -6.79 -13.19 15.37
CA LYS A 94 -6.91 -12.55 16.70
C LYS A 94 -8.28 -11.94 16.97
N THR A 95 -9.31 -12.34 16.20
CA THR A 95 -10.69 -11.90 16.35
C THR A 95 -11.54 -13.00 16.98
N TYR A 96 -12.48 -12.62 17.82
CA TYR A 96 -13.38 -13.56 18.48
C TYR A 96 -14.73 -12.91 18.78
N PHE A 97 -15.75 -13.73 19.02
CA PHE A 97 -17.06 -13.23 19.41
C PHE A 97 -17.16 -13.06 20.93
N THR A 98 -17.56 -11.87 21.35
CA THR A 98 -17.98 -11.56 22.73
C THR A 98 -19.42 -11.08 22.69
N ASN A 99 -20.36 -11.82 23.27
CA ASN A 99 -21.80 -11.49 23.21
C ASN A 99 -22.30 -11.14 21.80
N ASN A 100 -21.93 -11.97 20.81
CA ASN A 100 -22.29 -11.82 19.39
C ASN A 100 -21.72 -10.57 18.69
N VAL A 101 -20.78 -9.83 19.30
CA VAL A 101 -20.00 -8.81 18.61
C VAL A 101 -18.59 -9.28 18.36
N ILE A 102 -17.99 -8.84 17.25
CA ILE A 102 -16.63 -9.20 16.91
C ILE A 102 -15.70 -8.28 17.66
N SER A 103 -14.93 -8.89 18.55
CA SER A 103 -13.85 -8.28 19.34
C SER A 103 -12.51 -8.65 18.74
N HIS A 104 -11.56 -7.72 18.80
CA HIS A 104 -10.18 -8.00 18.44
C HIS A 104 -9.35 -8.15 19.72
N ASN A 105 -8.54 -9.20 19.78
CA ASN A 105 -7.59 -9.37 20.87
C ASN A 105 -6.56 -8.24 20.83
N CYS A 106 -6.64 -7.34 21.80
CA CYS A 106 -5.74 -6.18 21.92
C CYS A 106 -4.40 -6.51 22.58
N ASP A 107 -4.02 -7.75 22.66
CA ASP A 107 -2.66 -8.10 23.02
C ASP A 107 -1.73 -7.74 21.86
N PHE A 108 -1.47 -6.44 21.77
CA PHE A 108 -0.26 -5.97 21.16
C PHE A 108 0.90 -6.29 22.14
N LEU A 109 1.21 -7.57 22.27
CA LEU A 109 2.55 -8.03 22.65
C LEU A 109 3.40 -7.97 21.37
N GLY A 110 3.41 -6.79 20.73
CA GLY A 110 4.43 -6.50 19.74
C GLY A 110 5.77 -6.63 20.44
N SER A 111 6.65 -7.33 19.80
CA SER A 111 8.01 -7.50 20.28
C SER A 111 8.63 -6.14 20.57
N THR A 112 9.48 -6.08 21.57
CA THR A 112 10.29 -4.88 21.79
C THR A 112 11.24 -4.70 20.59
N ASN A 113 11.37 -3.47 20.10
CA ASN A 113 12.23 -3.11 18.96
C ASN A 113 11.73 -3.55 17.57
N THR A 114 10.42 -3.52 17.35
CA THR A 114 9.84 -3.66 16.01
C THR A 114 10.24 -2.50 15.09
N LEU A 115 10.24 -2.75 13.78
CA LEU A 115 10.56 -1.72 12.77
C LEU A 115 9.63 -0.50 12.87
N ILE A 116 8.33 -0.75 12.94
CA ILE A 116 7.28 0.25 13.14
C ILE A 116 6.95 0.32 14.64
N SER A 117 6.73 1.51 15.17
CA SER A 117 6.40 1.66 16.58
C SER A 117 5.12 0.89 16.95
N GLY A 118 5.12 0.29 18.13
CA GLY A 118 3.96 -0.45 18.62
C GLY A 118 2.69 0.38 18.71
N GLU A 119 2.83 1.66 19.06
CA GLU A 119 1.72 2.62 19.08
C GLU A 119 1.12 2.79 17.68
N LYS A 120 1.97 2.93 16.65
CA LYS A 120 1.53 3.07 15.26
C LYS A 120 0.86 1.80 14.76
N LEU A 121 1.49 0.63 14.93
CA LEU A 121 0.92 -0.65 14.54
C LEU A 121 -0.46 -0.90 15.18
N ALA A 122 -0.65 -0.47 16.42
CA ALA A 122 -1.95 -0.57 17.10
C ALA A 122 -3.05 0.32 16.50
N THR A 123 -2.67 1.37 15.76
CA THR A 123 -3.62 2.30 15.11
C THR A 123 -3.93 1.94 13.66
N ILE A 124 -3.14 1.06 13.03
CA ILE A 124 -3.39 0.64 11.64
C ILE A 124 -4.66 -0.21 11.61
N ALA A 125 -5.66 0.29 10.87
CA ALA A 125 -6.89 -0.45 10.62
C ALA A 125 -6.69 -1.33 9.37
N TYR A 126 -6.94 -2.62 9.49
CA TYR A 126 -7.03 -3.49 8.33
C TYR A 126 -8.43 -3.41 7.71
N LYS A 127 -8.53 -3.78 6.44
CA LYS A 127 -9.77 -3.79 5.67
C LYS A 127 -10.21 -5.23 5.45
N GLU A 128 -11.52 -5.47 5.42
CA GLU A 128 -12.03 -6.75 4.95
C GLU A 128 -11.76 -6.89 3.44
N SER A 129 -11.39 -8.10 3.01
CA SER A 129 -11.12 -8.36 1.61
C SER A 129 -12.38 -8.19 0.76
N LEU A 130 -12.25 -7.52 -0.37
CA LEU A 130 -13.32 -7.39 -1.35
C LEU A 130 -13.56 -8.72 -2.07
N LYS A 131 -12.47 -9.38 -2.45
CA LYS A 131 -12.48 -10.65 -3.18
C LYS A 131 -11.28 -11.51 -2.76
N LYS A 132 -11.44 -12.83 -2.91
CA LYS A 132 -10.37 -13.78 -2.73
C LYS A 132 -10.31 -14.71 -3.94
N TYR A 133 -9.17 -14.74 -4.62
CA TYR A 133 -8.88 -15.63 -5.75
C TYR A 133 -7.77 -16.60 -5.36
N ALA A 134 -8.13 -17.83 -4.97
CA ALA A 134 -7.21 -18.79 -4.40
C ALA A 134 -6.41 -18.16 -3.23
N ASP A 135 -5.11 -17.92 -3.42
CA ASP A 135 -4.21 -17.36 -2.41
C ASP A 135 -4.00 -15.84 -2.54
N MET A 136 -4.63 -15.21 -3.54
CA MET A 136 -4.63 -13.75 -3.71
C MET A 136 -5.82 -13.13 -2.99
N ILE A 137 -5.56 -12.13 -2.17
CA ILE A 137 -6.55 -11.34 -1.45
C ILE A 137 -6.59 -9.94 -2.06
N VAL A 138 -7.77 -9.51 -2.51
CA VAL A 138 -8.02 -8.20 -3.12
C VAL A 138 -8.78 -7.31 -2.16
N TYR A 139 -8.25 -6.14 -1.87
CA TYR A 139 -8.86 -5.11 -1.02
C TYR A 139 -9.51 -4.00 -1.83
N GLU A 140 -8.95 -3.66 -2.98
CA GLU A 140 -9.49 -2.70 -3.93
C GLU A 140 -9.30 -3.21 -5.36
N ASP A 141 -10.34 -3.13 -6.19
CA ASP A 141 -10.24 -3.43 -7.62
C ASP A 141 -9.42 -2.35 -8.34
N PRO A 142 -8.76 -2.68 -9.45
CA PRO A 142 -8.05 -1.70 -10.25
C PRO A 142 -9.01 -0.63 -10.77
N ILE A 143 -8.62 0.62 -10.63
CA ILE A 143 -9.32 1.74 -11.25
C ILE A 143 -8.86 1.83 -12.70
N LYS A 144 -9.85 1.76 -13.63
CA LYS A 144 -9.65 1.80 -15.07
C LYS A 144 -10.28 3.03 -15.68
N GLU A 145 -9.83 3.38 -16.86
CA GLU A 145 -10.45 4.45 -17.65
C GLU A 145 -11.94 4.15 -17.83
N PHE A 146 -12.72 5.16 -17.57
CA PHE A 146 -14.17 5.13 -17.78
C PHE A 146 -14.62 6.43 -18.40
N TYR A 147 -15.33 6.31 -19.51
CA TYR A 147 -15.90 7.41 -20.27
C TYR A 147 -17.40 7.45 -20.05
N ASP A 148 -17.95 8.66 -19.97
CA ASP A 148 -19.39 8.84 -19.99
C ASP A 148 -19.94 8.41 -21.37
N GLU A 149 -20.96 7.56 -21.37
CA GLU A 149 -21.50 6.97 -22.61
C GLU A 149 -22.27 8.02 -23.46
N ASP A 150 -22.81 9.07 -22.84
CA ASP A 150 -23.61 10.08 -23.49
C ASP A 150 -22.78 11.27 -24.02
N THR A 151 -21.80 11.70 -23.22
CA THR A 151 -20.97 12.88 -23.54
C THR A 151 -19.61 12.50 -24.14
N GLY A 152 -19.13 11.27 -23.94
CA GLY A 152 -17.79 10.85 -24.31
C GLY A 152 -16.69 11.43 -23.43
N GLU A 153 -17.03 12.09 -22.32
CA GLU A 153 -16.07 12.64 -21.38
C GLU A 153 -15.40 11.56 -20.55
N LEU A 154 -14.10 11.74 -20.27
CA LEU A 154 -13.32 10.84 -19.41
C LEU A 154 -13.64 11.13 -17.95
N LEU A 155 -14.36 10.21 -17.28
CA LEU A 155 -14.76 10.34 -15.88
C LEU A 155 -13.71 9.80 -14.91
N THR A 156 -13.03 8.71 -15.27
CA THR A 156 -11.94 8.13 -14.47
C THR A 156 -10.81 7.68 -15.39
N ARG A 157 -9.61 7.57 -14.81
CA ARG A 157 -8.39 7.14 -15.51
C ARG A 157 -7.84 5.87 -14.93
N ASP A 158 -7.02 5.22 -15.72
CA ASP A 158 -6.19 4.13 -15.28
C ASP A 158 -5.26 4.59 -14.15
N HIS A 159 -5.37 3.92 -13.00
CA HIS A 159 -4.38 4.10 -11.94
C HIS A 159 -3.10 3.35 -12.23
N LEU A 160 -2.00 3.88 -11.72
CA LEU A 160 -0.67 3.29 -11.80
C LEU A 160 -0.46 2.36 -10.60
N TYR A 161 -0.02 1.12 -10.88
CA TYR A 161 0.23 0.13 -9.84
C TYR A 161 1.68 -0.34 -9.85
N ALA A 162 2.20 -0.61 -8.66
CA ALA A 162 3.48 -1.25 -8.45
C ALA A 162 3.29 -2.57 -7.69
N MET A 163 3.94 -3.63 -8.14
CA MET A 163 3.94 -4.94 -7.49
C MET A 163 5.35 -5.25 -7.00
N THR A 164 5.49 -5.57 -5.73
CA THR A 164 6.77 -5.99 -5.15
C THR A 164 6.69 -7.43 -4.72
N VAL A 165 7.69 -8.22 -5.12
CA VAL A 165 7.67 -9.69 -5.06
C VAL A 165 8.83 -10.18 -4.22
N ASP A 166 8.53 -10.96 -3.20
CA ASP A 166 9.48 -11.76 -2.44
C ASP A 166 9.36 -13.23 -2.86
N VAL A 167 10.50 -13.84 -3.18
CA VAL A 167 10.55 -15.17 -3.79
C VAL A 167 11.19 -16.17 -2.85
N SER A 168 10.43 -17.19 -2.45
CA SER A 168 10.93 -18.30 -1.66
C SER A 168 11.73 -19.33 -2.47
N GLU A 169 12.54 -20.13 -1.78
CA GLU A 169 13.25 -21.27 -2.39
C GLU A 169 12.35 -22.46 -2.75
N GLY A 170 11.05 -22.43 -2.45
CA GLY A 170 10.09 -23.49 -2.78
C GLY A 170 10.25 -24.77 -1.96
N LYS A 171 10.87 -24.69 -0.78
CA LYS A 171 11.12 -25.87 0.10
C LYS A 171 10.03 -26.09 1.16
N ASN A 172 8.84 -25.55 0.99
CA ASN A 172 7.71 -25.58 1.95
C ASN A 172 8.01 -24.94 3.34
N LEU A 173 9.06 -24.15 3.46
CA LEU A 173 9.43 -23.44 4.69
C LEU A 173 9.06 -21.97 4.60
N ASP A 174 9.43 -21.31 3.50
CA ASP A 174 9.18 -19.90 3.27
C ASP A 174 8.08 -19.72 2.21
N TYR A 175 7.36 -18.63 2.27
CA TYR A 175 6.30 -18.31 1.31
C TYR A 175 6.84 -17.51 0.13
N SER A 176 6.32 -17.78 -1.07
CA SER A 176 6.38 -16.82 -2.16
C SER A 176 5.25 -15.82 -1.95
N ALA A 177 5.59 -14.54 -1.87
CA ALA A 177 4.65 -13.48 -1.55
C ALA A 177 4.79 -12.29 -2.51
N PHE A 178 3.70 -11.58 -2.75
CA PHE A 178 3.75 -10.25 -3.35
C PHE A 178 2.69 -9.33 -2.75
N SER A 179 2.97 -8.03 -2.83
CA SER A 179 1.99 -6.98 -2.54
C SER A 179 1.84 -6.06 -3.74
N VAL A 180 0.61 -5.64 -4.03
CA VAL A 180 0.30 -4.66 -5.06
C VAL A 180 -0.07 -3.34 -4.40
N PHE A 181 0.49 -2.25 -4.92
CA PHE A 181 0.28 -0.91 -4.40
C PHE A 181 -0.29 0.00 -5.49
N ASP A 182 -1.36 0.71 -5.16
CA ASP A 182 -1.78 1.89 -5.91
C ASP A 182 -0.81 3.03 -5.58
N VAL A 183 -0.14 3.54 -6.61
CA VAL A 183 0.89 4.58 -6.47
C VAL A 183 0.53 5.87 -7.21
N SER A 184 -0.69 5.97 -7.74
CA SER A 184 -1.17 7.14 -8.48
C SER A 184 -1.26 8.39 -7.61
N THR A 185 -1.62 8.22 -6.32
CA THR A 185 -1.80 9.32 -5.37
C THR A 185 -1.19 9.00 -4.01
N MET A 186 -0.91 10.04 -3.24
CA MET A 186 -0.55 9.90 -1.82
C MET A 186 -1.80 9.99 -0.94
N PRO A 187 -1.92 9.15 0.11
CA PRO A 187 -1.01 8.06 0.49
C PRO A 187 -1.03 6.90 -0.50
N TYR A 188 0.11 6.23 -0.71
CA TYR A 188 0.14 4.95 -1.41
C TYR A 188 -0.71 3.92 -0.68
N LYS A 189 -1.33 2.98 -1.40
CA LYS A 189 -2.22 1.99 -0.79
C LYS A 189 -1.86 0.58 -1.21
N GLN A 190 -1.74 -0.32 -0.25
CA GLN A 190 -1.69 -1.76 -0.52
C GLN A 190 -3.10 -2.23 -0.94
N VAL A 191 -3.29 -2.64 -2.19
CA VAL A 191 -4.61 -2.99 -2.76
C VAL A 191 -4.83 -4.48 -2.92
N ALA A 192 -3.76 -5.26 -2.98
CA ALA A 192 -3.83 -6.72 -2.98
C ALA A 192 -2.56 -7.35 -2.40
N VAL A 193 -2.70 -8.58 -1.92
CA VAL A 193 -1.60 -9.42 -1.45
C VAL A 193 -1.76 -10.84 -1.95
N TYR A 194 -0.65 -11.54 -2.08
CA TYR A 194 -0.57 -12.96 -2.36
C TYR A 194 0.46 -13.62 -1.45
N ARG A 195 0.15 -14.82 -0.97
CA ARG A 195 1.07 -15.60 -0.15
C ARG A 195 0.80 -17.09 -0.31
N ASN A 196 1.82 -17.84 -0.75
CA ASN A 196 1.71 -19.29 -0.92
C ASN A 196 3.07 -19.95 -0.72
N ASN A 197 3.12 -21.04 0.07
CA ASN A 197 4.34 -21.82 0.32
C ASN A 197 4.40 -23.12 -0.50
N ALA A 198 3.34 -23.44 -1.21
CA ALA A 198 3.23 -24.69 -1.98
C ALA A 198 3.27 -24.47 -3.50
N ILE A 199 3.30 -23.22 -3.97
CA ILE A 199 3.34 -22.92 -5.40
C ILE A 199 4.67 -23.41 -6.02
N PRO A 200 4.62 -24.19 -7.10
CA PRO A 200 5.82 -24.56 -7.84
C PRO A 200 6.49 -23.29 -8.42
N PRO A 201 7.82 -23.12 -8.28
CA PRO A 201 8.53 -21.94 -8.78
C PRO A 201 8.26 -21.64 -10.26
N MET A 202 8.07 -22.67 -11.09
CA MET A 202 7.78 -22.49 -12.52
C MET A 202 6.37 -21.96 -12.82
N LEU A 203 5.42 -22.08 -11.90
CA LEU A 203 4.06 -21.55 -12.07
C LEU A 203 3.91 -20.13 -11.50
N TYR A 204 4.80 -19.74 -10.59
CA TYR A 204 4.72 -18.43 -9.94
C TYR A 204 4.81 -17.25 -10.91
N PRO A 205 5.67 -17.24 -11.95
CA PRO A 205 5.69 -16.19 -12.98
C PRO A 205 4.34 -15.98 -13.67
N THR A 206 3.61 -17.07 -13.93
CA THR A 206 2.27 -16.98 -14.54
C THR A 206 1.27 -16.27 -13.62
N VAL A 207 1.33 -16.56 -12.32
CA VAL A 207 0.50 -15.86 -11.32
C VAL A 207 0.87 -14.38 -11.24
N LEU A 208 2.18 -14.07 -11.25
CA LEU A 208 2.65 -12.67 -11.25
C LEU A 208 2.13 -11.92 -12.47
N LYS A 209 2.25 -12.50 -13.67
CA LYS A 209 1.75 -11.90 -14.91
C LYS A 209 0.25 -11.62 -14.83
N MET A 210 -0.56 -12.65 -14.50
CA MET A 210 -2.01 -12.50 -14.41
C MET A 210 -2.43 -11.41 -13.44
N CYS A 211 -1.80 -11.33 -12.27
CA CYS A 211 -2.10 -10.32 -11.27
C CYS A 211 -1.63 -8.92 -11.71
N ALA A 212 -0.46 -8.81 -12.34
CA ALA A 212 0.05 -7.55 -12.82
C ALA A 212 -0.79 -6.98 -13.98
N GLU A 213 -1.22 -7.84 -14.93
CA GLU A 213 -2.16 -7.47 -16.00
C GLU A 213 -3.52 -7.05 -15.45
N TYR A 214 -4.02 -7.72 -14.40
CA TYR A 214 -5.26 -7.33 -13.74
C TYR A 214 -5.18 -5.91 -13.18
N TYR A 215 -4.03 -5.52 -12.60
CA TYR A 215 -3.75 -4.17 -12.08
C TYR A 215 -3.07 -3.27 -13.13
N ASN A 216 -3.74 -3.06 -14.28
CA ASN A 216 -3.36 -2.12 -15.34
C ASN A 216 -1.90 -2.29 -15.80
N ASN A 217 -1.41 -3.51 -15.93
CA ASN A 217 -0.02 -3.82 -16.24
C ASN A 217 0.97 -3.22 -15.23
N ALA A 218 0.76 -3.53 -13.95
CA ALA A 218 1.57 -3.04 -12.83
C ALA A 218 3.08 -3.19 -13.07
N HIS A 219 3.85 -2.22 -12.60
CA HIS A 219 5.32 -2.31 -12.59
C HIS A 219 5.78 -3.33 -11.54
N VAL A 220 6.46 -4.39 -11.99
CA VAL A 220 6.85 -5.51 -11.13
C VAL A 220 8.32 -5.40 -10.73
N LEU A 221 8.61 -5.37 -9.43
CA LEU A 221 9.96 -5.46 -8.86
C LEU A 221 10.11 -6.79 -8.13
N ILE A 222 10.96 -7.67 -8.63
CA ILE A 222 11.17 -9.02 -8.10
C ILE A 222 12.47 -9.07 -7.30
N GLU A 223 12.45 -9.67 -6.10
CA GLU A 223 13.67 -10.09 -5.42
C GLU A 223 14.25 -11.34 -6.08
N VAL A 224 15.55 -11.30 -6.42
CA VAL A 224 16.20 -12.36 -7.21
C VAL A 224 17.30 -13.11 -6.47
N ASN A 225 17.36 -13.01 -5.14
CA ASN A 225 18.41 -13.68 -4.35
C ASN A 225 18.31 -15.21 -4.43
N ASN A 226 17.10 -15.72 -4.26
CA ASN A 226 16.87 -17.15 -4.09
C ASN A 226 16.56 -17.83 -5.42
N ASN A 227 15.83 -17.17 -6.32
CA ASN A 227 15.44 -17.74 -7.60
C ASN A 227 15.35 -16.70 -8.72
N PRO A 228 16.47 -16.36 -9.37
CA PRO A 228 16.50 -15.40 -10.46
C PRO A 228 15.71 -15.86 -11.71
N GLN A 229 15.51 -17.16 -11.88
CA GLN A 229 14.80 -17.73 -13.04
C GLN A 229 13.34 -17.22 -13.14
N ILE A 230 12.71 -16.85 -12.01
CA ILE A 230 11.35 -16.32 -12.03
C ILE A 230 11.26 -15.03 -12.84
N ALA A 231 12.26 -14.15 -12.71
CA ALA A 231 12.31 -12.92 -13.49
C ALA A 231 12.58 -13.21 -14.98
N ASP A 232 13.47 -14.15 -15.27
CA ASP A 232 13.79 -14.54 -16.65
C ASP A 232 12.55 -15.13 -17.35
N VAL A 233 11.85 -16.05 -16.71
CA VAL A 233 10.61 -16.66 -17.27
C VAL A 233 9.53 -15.58 -17.48
N LEU A 234 9.37 -14.64 -16.53
CA LEU A 234 8.36 -13.58 -16.66
C LEU A 234 8.65 -12.68 -17.87
N ILE A 235 9.92 -12.38 -18.13
CA ILE A 235 10.33 -11.47 -19.23
C ILE A 235 10.48 -12.21 -20.55
N GLU A 236 11.20 -13.34 -20.58
CA GLU A 236 11.59 -14.01 -21.83
C GLU A 236 10.51 -14.98 -22.34
N ASP A 237 9.90 -15.76 -21.44
CA ASP A 237 8.90 -16.77 -21.83
C ASP A 237 7.48 -16.19 -21.85
N LEU A 238 7.17 -15.31 -20.89
CA LEU A 238 5.84 -14.74 -20.77
C LEU A 238 5.73 -13.33 -21.38
N GLU A 239 6.83 -12.75 -21.85
CA GLU A 239 6.90 -11.43 -22.54
C GLU A 239 6.24 -10.29 -21.75
N TYR A 240 6.41 -10.28 -20.41
CA TYR A 240 5.87 -9.21 -19.59
C TYR A 240 6.85 -8.02 -19.55
N GLU A 241 6.46 -6.88 -20.13
CA GLU A 241 7.36 -5.75 -20.37
C GLU A 241 7.64 -4.91 -19.14
N ASN A 242 6.70 -4.80 -18.18
CA ASN A 242 6.78 -3.87 -17.04
C ASN A 242 7.56 -4.43 -15.86
N VAL A 243 8.58 -5.27 -16.11
CA VAL A 243 9.52 -5.70 -15.07
C VAL A 243 10.59 -4.66 -14.86
N LEU A 244 10.73 -4.19 -13.62
CA LEU A 244 11.70 -3.18 -13.24
C LEU A 244 13.11 -3.75 -13.20
N LYS A 245 14.01 -3.12 -13.94
CA LYS A 245 15.42 -3.50 -14.07
C LYS A 245 16.27 -2.72 -13.08
N VAL A 246 17.29 -3.40 -12.55
CA VAL A 246 18.18 -2.82 -11.55
C VAL A 246 19.63 -2.87 -12.05
N SER A 247 20.30 -1.74 -12.01
CA SER A 247 21.72 -1.64 -12.31
C SER A 247 22.56 -1.69 -11.04
N SER A 248 23.59 -2.51 -11.03
CA SER A 248 24.61 -2.55 -9.97
C SER A 248 25.78 -1.66 -10.35
N GLY A 249 25.85 -0.47 -9.78
CA GLY A 249 26.99 0.43 -9.95
C GLY A 249 28.29 -0.10 -9.30
N ASN A 250 29.44 0.50 -9.66
CA ASN A 250 30.77 0.11 -9.14
C ASN A 250 30.92 0.19 -7.61
N LYS A 251 29.99 0.79 -6.87
CA LYS A 251 30.03 1.01 -5.41
C LYS A 251 28.96 0.23 -4.63
N ARG A 252 28.50 -0.92 -5.09
CA ARG A 252 27.49 -1.77 -4.43
C ARG A 252 26.11 -1.14 -4.25
N ALA A 253 25.88 0.09 -4.72
CA ALA A 253 24.57 0.71 -4.73
C ALA A 253 23.77 0.20 -5.94
N GLN A 254 22.59 -0.33 -5.69
CA GLN A 254 21.65 -0.73 -6.73
C GLN A 254 20.71 0.45 -7.02
N THR A 255 20.40 0.68 -8.29
CA THR A 255 19.48 1.74 -8.72
C THR A 255 18.60 1.21 -9.85
N LEU A 256 17.34 1.68 -9.92
CA LEU A 256 16.47 1.38 -11.06
C LEU A 256 17.04 1.98 -12.35
N CYS A 257 16.87 1.27 -13.47
CA CYS A 257 17.23 1.73 -14.79
C CYS A 257 16.19 1.33 -15.85
N LEU A 258 15.99 2.20 -16.85
CA LEU A 258 15.06 1.98 -17.97
C LEU A 258 15.66 1.10 -19.06
N TYR A 259 16.95 1.22 -19.30
CA TYR A 259 17.61 0.60 -20.44
C TYR A 259 18.60 -0.48 -19.99
N GLY A 260 18.76 -1.50 -20.83
CA GLY A 260 19.78 -2.52 -20.65
C GLY A 260 21.20 -1.94 -20.75
N GLY A 261 22.14 -2.50 -19.98
CA GLY A 261 23.55 -2.12 -19.97
C GLY A 261 24.42 -3.22 -19.38
N ARG A 262 25.74 -3.01 -19.34
CA ARG A 262 26.68 -3.94 -18.70
C ARG A 262 26.40 -4.00 -17.22
N ASN A 263 25.92 -4.81 -16.49
CA ASN A 263 25.59 -4.90 -15.06
C ASN A 263 24.13 -4.55 -14.73
N VAL A 264 23.20 -4.76 -15.66
CA VAL A 264 21.76 -4.70 -15.40
C VAL A 264 21.28 -6.09 -15.05
N ALA A 265 20.55 -6.21 -13.95
CA ALA A 265 19.85 -7.42 -13.53
C ALA A 265 18.34 -7.22 -13.68
N MET A 266 17.64 -8.32 -13.99
CA MET A 266 16.18 -8.35 -14.02
C MET A 266 15.67 -8.60 -12.60
N GLY A 267 15.52 -7.53 -11.82
CA GLY A 267 15.07 -7.59 -10.43
C GLY A 267 16.11 -7.09 -9.43
N LEU A 268 15.69 -7.06 -8.17
CA LEU A 268 16.43 -6.51 -7.04
C LEU A 268 17.20 -7.59 -6.31
N LYS A 269 18.48 -7.38 -6.07
CA LYS A 269 19.23 -8.23 -5.17
C LYS A 269 19.17 -7.67 -3.74
N MET A 270 18.54 -8.38 -2.82
CA MET A 270 18.44 -7.97 -1.43
C MET A 270 19.82 -8.04 -0.77
N SER A 271 20.45 -6.90 -0.63
CA SER A 271 21.71 -6.73 0.10
C SER A 271 21.42 -6.05 1.45
N PRO A 272 22.36 -6.13 2.43
CA PRO A 272 22.18 -5.43 3.72
C PRO A 272 21.94 -3.92 3.56
N LEU A 273 22.50 -3.29 2.53
CA LEU A 273 22.26 -1.88 2.23
C LEU A 273 20.85 -1.64 1.71
N VAL A 274 20.38 -2.45 0.76
CA VAL A 274 19.01 -2.38 0.21
C VAL A 274 17.98 -2.59 1.31
N LYS A 275 18.14 -3.65 2.11
CA LYS A 275 17.23 -3.95 3.23
C LYS A 275 17.18 -2.77 4.22
N ARG A 276 18.33 -2.21 4.59
CA ARG A 276 18.39 -1.07 5.51
C ARG A 276 17.68 0.17 4.96
N ILE A 277 17.89 0.50 3.68
CA ILE A 277 17.21 1.62 3.01
C ILE A 277 15.70 1.35 2.97
N GLY A 278 15.29 0.15 2.54
CA GLY A 278 13.89 -0.25 2.48
C GLY A 278 13.20 -0.16 3.83
N CYS A 279 13.80 -0.73 4.89
CA CYS A 279 13.27 -0.65 6.25
C CYS A 279 13.14 0.81 6.74
N SER A 280 14.19 1.64 6.55
CA SER A 280 14.15 3.03 6.98
C SER A 280 13.05 3.83 6.28
N THR A 281 12.88 3.61 4.97
CA THR A 281 11.85 4.30 4.19
C THR A 281 10.46 3.78 4.51
N LEU A 282 10.29 2.46 4.63
CA LEU A 282 9.03 1.84 5.06
C LEU A 282 8.57 2.42 6.40
N LYS A 283 9.47 2.48 7.38
CA LYS A 283 9.18 3.12 8.68
C LYS A 283 8.64 4.53 8.49
N THR A 284 9.33 5.36 7.71
CA THR A 284 8.91 6.74 7.46
C THR A 284 7.54 6.80 6.78
N LEU A 285 7.31 5.99 5.73
CA LEU A 285 6.03 5.98 5.00
C LEU A 285 4.85 5.60 5.89
N VAL A 286 5.03 4.59 6.75
CA VAL A 286 3.96 4.12 7.65
C VAL A 286 3.76 5.10 8.81
N GLU A 287 4.81 5.57 9.46
CA GLU A 287 4.69 6.47 10.60
C GLU A 287 4.16 7.87 10.22
N THR A 288 4.34 8.29 8.96
CA THR A 288 3.82 9.57 8.44
C THR A 288 2.53 9.44 7.63
N ASP A 289 1.83 8.30 7.70
CA ASP A 289 0.57 8.03 7.01
C ASP A 289 0.65 8.18 5.48
N LYS A 290 1.83 7.93 4.90
CA LYS A 290 2.06 7.97 3.44
C LYS A 290 1.92 6.61 2.77
N LEU A 291 1.74 5.55 3.54
CA LEU A 291 1.43 4.20 3.07
C LEU A 291 0.31 3.62 3.92
N VAL A 292 -0.77 3.25 3.28
CA VAL A 292 -1.92 2.55 3.88
C VAL A 292 -1.75 1.06 3.64
N ILE A 293 -1.61 0.30 4.72
CA ILE A 293 -1.55 -1.16 4.71
C ILE A 293 -2.96 -1.65 5.02
N GLN A 294 -3.55 -2.44 4.12
CA GLN A 294 -4.92 -2.92 4.27
C GLN A 294 -4.99 -4.38 4.74
N ASP A 295 -3.94 -5.15 4.51
CA ASP A 295 -3.90 -6.58 4.81
C ASP A 295 -3.54 -6.85 6.27
N PHE A 296 -4.36 -7.68 6.93
CA PHE A 296 -4.16 -8.06 8.32
C PHE A 296 -2.90 -8.91 8.52
N GLU A 297 -2.61 -9.87 7.63
CA GLU A 297 -1.44 -10.74 7.76
C GLU A 297 -0.15 -9.91 7.64
N THR A 298 -0.10 -8.96 6.72
CA THR A 298 1.02 -8.02 6.59
C THR A 298 1.22 -7.21 7.87
N ILE A 299 0.13 -6.69 8.48
CA ILE A 299 0.22 -5.97 9.76
C ILE A 299 0.70 -6.91 10.86
N SER A 300 0.22 -8.17 10.88
CA SER A 300 0.63 -9.18 11.86
C SER A 300 2.14 -9.47 11.76
N GLU A 301 2.68 -9.64 10.56
CA GLU A 301 4.12 -9.85 10.35
C GLU A 301 4.94 -8.63 10.83
N LEU A 302 4.48 -7.40 10.58
CA LEU A 302 5.14 -6.20 11.10
C LEU A 302 5.19 -6.15 12.63
N THR A 303 4.27 -6.80 13.34
CA THR A 303 4.30 -6.87 14.83
C THR A 303 5.42 -7.76 15.38
N THR A 304 5.91 -8.66 14.58
CA THR A 304 7.00 -9.60 14.91
C THR A 304 8.29 -9.33 14.12
N PHE A 305 8.29 -8.28 13.30
CA PHE A 305 9.44 -7.87 12.49
C PHE A 305 10.37 -6.98 13.31
N VAL A 306 11.34 -7.63 13.98
CA VAL A 306 12.18 -7.03 15.02
C VAL A 306 13.59 -6.75 14.55
N GLN A 307 14.25 -5.86 15.29
CA GLN A 307 15.64 -5.54 15.04
C GLN A 307 16.55 -6.75 15.33
N ASP A 308 17.37 -7.11 14.36
CA ASP A 308 18.42 -8.12 14.46
C ASP A 308 19.77 -7.48 14.06
N GLY A 309 20.53 -7.05 15.04
CA GLY A 309 21.75 -6.29 14.83
C GLY A 309 21.50 -4.99 14.02
N PRO A 310 22.13 -4.82 12.83
CA PRO A 310 21.93 -3.66 11.98
C PRO A 310 20.73 -3.79 11.02
N SER A 311 19.96 -4.87 11.10
CA SER A 311 18.87 -5.24 10.19
C SER A 311 17.59 -5.55 10.97
N TYR A 312 16.60 -6.07 10.27
CA TYR A 312 15.32 -6.54 10.82
C TYR A 312 14.99 -7.90 10.24
N LYS A 313 14.32 -8.74 11.02
CA LYS A 313 13.81 -10.05 10.60
C LYS A 313 12.59 -10.44 11.44
N ALA A 314 11.86 -11.47 11.01
CA ALA A 314 10.83 -12.08 11.85
C ALA A 314 11.45 -12.68 13.13
N GLU A 315 10.70 -12.67 14.21
CA GLU A 315 11.01 -13.44 15.41
C GLU A 315 11.01 -14.95 15.14
N GLU A 316 11.65 -15.70 16.01
CA GLU A 316 11.69 -17.17 15.90
C GLU A 316 10.27 -17.75 15.90
N GLY A 317 9.93 -18.49 14.84
CA GLY A 317 8.59 -19.07 14.63
C GLY A 317 7.57 -18.13 13.99
N ALA A 318 7.94 -16.90 13.61
CA ALA A 318 7.14 -15.99 12.79
C ALA A 318 7.68 -15.90 11.35
N ASN A 319 6.88 -15.36 10.46
CA ASN A 319 7.23 -15.12 9.05
C ASN A 319 7.38 -13.63 8.78
N ASP A 320 8.15 -13.28 7.74
CA ASP A 320 8.33 -11.89 7.28
C ASP A 320 8.17 -11.72 5.76
N ASP A 321 7.58 -12.70 5.08
CA ASP A 321 7.47 -12.71 3.61
C ASP A 321 6.67 -11.49 3.09
N LEU A 322 5.51 -11.19 3.68
CA LEU A 322 4.72 -10.01 3.35
C LEU A 322 5.39 -8.71 3.83
N ALA A 323 5.99 -8.72 5.02
CA ALA A 323 6.77 -7.58 5.51
C ALA A 323 7.95 -7.27 4.57
N MET A 324 8.59 -8.29 3.99
CA MET A 324 9.66 -8.11 3.02
C MET A 324 9.16 -7.49 1.72
N THR A 325 7.94 -7.80 1.24
CA THR A 325 7.37 -7.08 0.09
C THR A 325 7.24 -5.57 0.36
N LEU A 326 6.85 -5.19 1.58
CA LEU A 326 6.82 -3.77 1.99
C LEU A 326 8.22 -3.16 2.08
N VAL A 327 9.23 -3.91 2.51
CA VAL A 327 10.64 -3.45 2.54
C VAL A 327 11.14 -3.19 1.14
N ILE A 328 10.82 -4.08 0.18
CA ILE A 328 11.13 -3.91 -1.25
C ILE A 328 10.43 -2.65 -1.79
N PHE A 329 9.15 -2.43 -1.44
CA PHE A 329 8.43 -1.21 -1.80
C PHE A 329 9.06 0.05 -1.19
N GLY A 330 9.47 -0.01 0.08
CA GLY A 330 10.20 1.07 0.73
C GLY A 330 11.49 1.45 -0.02
N TRP A 331 12.24 0.47 -0.51
CA TRP A 331 13.41 0.74 -1.35
C TRP A 331 13.00 1.33 -2.71
N LEU A 332 11.96 0.77 -3.36
CA LEU A 332 11.43 1.26 -4.64
C LEU A 332 11.04 2.74 -4.56
N ALA A 333 10.35 3.14 -3.50
CA ALA A 333 9.90 4.51 -3.27
C ALA A 333 11.05 5.53 -3.13
N THR A 334 12.30 5.08 -2.87
CA THR A 334 13.48 5.97 -2.86
C THR A 334 14.03 6.24 -4.25
N GLN A 335 13.72 5.40 -5.22
CA GLN A 335 14.36 5.44 -6.54
C GLN A 335 13.86 6.63 -7.36
N LYS A 336 14.82 7.38 -7.90
CA LYS A 336 14.52 8.58 -8.70
C LYS A 336 13.65 8.24 -9.91
N MET A 337 13.98 7.17 -10.61
CA MET A 337 13.24 6.70 -11.78
C MET A 337 11.77 6.36 -11.42
N PHE A 338 11.54 5.70 -10.29
CA PHE A 338 10.17 5.38 -9.85
C PHE A 338 9.37 6.66 -9.57
N LYS A 339 9.98 7.64 -8.92
CA LYS A 339 9.36 8.96 -8.70
C LYS A 339 9.04 9.66 -10.02
N GLU A 340 9.95 9.58 -11.00
CA GLU A 340 9.73 10.15 -12.34
C GLU A 340 8.56 9.47 -13.06
N ILE A 341 8.39 8.15 -12.93
CA ILE A 341 7.24 7.42 -13.49
C ILE A 341 5.94 7.92 -12.84
N VAL A 342 5.89 7.99 -11.52
CA VAL A 342 4.71 8.47 -10.76
C VAL A 342 4.43 9.95 -11.08
N ASP A 343 5.45 10.80 -11.09
CA ASP A 343 5.31 12.23 -11.40
C ASP A 343 4.87 12.46 -12.85
N HIS A 344 5.32 11.64 -13.79
CA HIS A 344 4.91 11.71 -15.19
C HIS A 344 3.45 11.32 -15.36
N ASP A 345 3.02 10.26 -14.68
CA ASP A 345 1.63 9.83 -14.69
C ASP A 345 0.72 10.92 -14.07
N LEU A 346 1.10 11.46 -12.92
CA LEU A 346 0.37 12.55 -12.27
C LEU A 346 0.27 13.80 -13.16
N ARG A 347 1.36 14.20 -13.85
CA ARG A 347 1.33 15.33 -14.79
C ARG A 347 0.41 15.06 -15.98
N LYS A 348 0.45 13.85 -16.52
CA LYS A 348 -0.46 13.42 -17.58
C LYS A 348 -1.92 13.49 -17.12
N GLN A 349 -2.22 13.07 -15.90
CA GLN A 349 -3.54 13.18 -15.30
C GLN A 349 -3.98 14.65 -15.18
N LEU A 350 -3.14 15.51 -14.61
CA LEU A 350 -3.43 16.94 -14.46
C LEU A 350 -3.61 17.68 -15.80
N GLN A 351 -2.77 17.37 -16.79
CA GLN A 351 -2.90 17.98 -18.12
C GLN A 351 -4.23 17.67 -18.78
N LEU A 352 -4.73 16.46 -18.64
CA LEU A 352 -5.97 16.03 -19.25
C LEU A 352 -7.20 16.51 -18.46
N GLU A 353 -7.10 16.71 -17.14
CA GLU A 353 -8.12 17.42 -16.37
C GLU A 353 -8.28 18.86 -16.85
N HIS A 354 -7.18 19.52 -17.24
CA HIS A 354 -7.21 20.86 -17.83
C HIS A 354 -7.78 20.88 -19.25
N PHE A 355 -7.73 19.78 -20.01
CA PHE A 355 -8.33 19.72 -21.34
C PHE A 355 -9.85 19.47 -21.31
N ASN A 356 -10.37 18.95 -20.19
CA ASN A 356 -11.82 18.73 -19.99
C ASN A 356 -12.57 19.97 -19.49
N PHE A 357 -11.92 21.16 -19.46
CA PHE A 357 -12.68 22.41 -19.37
C PHE A 357 -13.51 22.56 -20.65
N SER A 358 -14.81 22.72 -20.49
CA SER A 358 -15.71 22.97 -21.59
C SER A 358 -15.18 24.11 -22.47
N GLU A 359 -15.49 24.10 -23.79
CA GLU A 359 -15.13 25.21 -24.68
C GLU A 359 -15.65 26.57 -24.16
N GLU A 360 -16.67 26.55 -23.29
CA GLU A 360 -17.23 27.72 -22.61
C GLU A 360 -16.31 28.27 -21.50
N ASP A 361 -15.46 27.44 -20.90
CA ASP A 361 -14.48 27.85 -19.88
C ASP A 361 -13.09 28.18 -20.47
N GLN A 362 -12.89 27.96 -21.75
CA GLN A 362 -11.75 28.50 -22.45
C GLN A 362 -11.91 30.00 -22.49
N LEU A 363 -11.26 30.68 -21.56
CA LEU A 363 -10.96 32.09 -21.74
C LEU A 363 -10.41 32.22 -23.16
N PRO A 364 -10.99 33.07 -24.02
CA PRO A 364 -10.42 33.31 -25.34
C PRO A 364 -8.95 33.57 -25.06
N LEU A 365 -8.06 32.76 -25.66
CA LEU A 365 -6.61 33.04 -25.65
C LEU A 365 -6.54 34.48 -26.16
N GLY A 366 -6.50 35.42 -25.21
CA GLY A 366 -6.23 36.79 -25.52
C GLY A 366 -4.94 36.73 -26.29
N GLU A 367 -4.89 37.34 -27.46
CA GLU A 367 -3.63 37.51 -28.14
C GLU A 367 -2.65 37.97 -27.06
N LEU A 368 -1.68 37.12 -26.74
CA LEU A 368 -0.58 37.52 -25.94
C LEU A 368 0.12 38.56 -26.79
N ASP A 369 -0.28 39.83 -26.57
CA ASP A 369 0.43 40.95 -27.14
C ASP A 369 1.85 40.89 -26.60
N ASN A 370 2.71 40.28 -27.42
CA ASN A 370 4.15 40.18 -27.14
C ASN A 370 4.87 41.53 -27.33
N GLY A 371 4.10 42.60 -27.50
CA GLY A 371 4.62 43.94 -27.76
C GLY A 371 5.21 44.16 -29.14
N LEU A 372 5.14 43.14 -30.04
CA LEU A 372 5.57 43.26 -31.43
C LEU A 372 4.45 43.83 -32.27
N LYS A 373 4.61 45.03 -32.79
CA LYS A 373 3.70 45.60 -33.76
C LYS A 373 4.03 45.03 -35.13
N PHE A 374 3.08 44.27 -35.68
CA PHE A 374 3.18 43.78 -37.06
C PHE A 374 2.38 44.71 -37.95
N GLU A 375 3.03 45.29 -38.97
CA GLU A 375 2.32 45.95 -40.09
C GLU A 375 2.02 44.85 -41.12
N HIS A 376 0.77 44.71 -41.49
CA HIS A 376 0.38 43.78 -42.53
C HIS A 376 -0.17 44.56 -43.73
N PHE A 377 0.20 44.15 -44.92
CA PHE A 377 -0.40 44.66 -46.14
C PHE A 377 -0.85 43.48 -47.02
N VAL A 378 -1.93 43.70 -47.74
CA VAL A 378 -2.56 42.69 -48.58
C VAL A 378 -2.29 43.03 -50.03
N GLU A 379 -1.65 42.10 -50.75
CA GLU A 379 -1.44 42.20 -52.20
C GLU A 379 -2.07 40.99 -52.91
N GLY A 380 -3.21 41.19 -53.53
CA GLY A 380 -4.00 40.13 -54.15
C GLY A 380 -4.61 39.20 -53.10
N ASN A 381 -4.36 37.89 -53.19
CA ASN A 381 -4.85 36.88 -52.25
C ASN A 381 -3.81 36.51 -51.16
N SER A 382 -2.72 37.26 -51.06
CA SER A 382 -1.65 37.00 -50.10
C SER A 382 -1.54 38.11 -49.07
N VAL A 383 -1.38 37.73 -47.82
CA VAL A 383 -1.16 38.62 -46.67
C VAL A 383 0.31 38.58 -46.33
N TRP A 384 0.96 39.73 -46.33
CA TRP A 384 2.36 39.88 -45.95
C TRP A 384 2.44 40.52 -44.59
N ILE A 385 3.32 39.96 -43.73
CA ILE A 385 3.58 40.50 -42.40
C ILE A 385 5.00 41.01 -42.38
N GLU A 386 5.19 42.30 -42.17
CA GLU A 386 6.51 42.91 -42.03
C GLU A 386 6.86 42.97 -40.53
N THR A 387 7.91 42.27 -40.12
CA THR A 387 8.42 42.33 -38.75
C THR A 387 9.48 43.42 -38.67
N SER A 388 9.25 44.41 -37.82
CA SER A 388 10.21 45.54 -37.62
C SER A 388 11.47 45.15 -36.90
N ASP A 389 11.68 43.87 -36.60
CA ASP A 389 12.86 43.38 -35.88
C ASP A 389 13.58 42.34 -36.72
N PRO A 390 14.91 42.54 -36.96
CA PRO A 390 15.71 41.58 -37.70
C PRO A 390 15.97 40.33 -36.86
N ASP A 391 15.36 39.23 -37.28
CA ASP A 391 15.68 37.86 -36.91
C ASP A 391 15.75 37.59 -35.40
N PRO A 392 14.62 37.08 -34.79
CA PRO A 392 14.57 36.78 -33.37
C PRO A 392 15.63 35.76 -32.92
N TYR A 393 16.18 34.98 -33.82
CA TYR A 393 17.28 34.04 -33.51
C TYR A 393 18.63 34.70 -33.31
N LYS A 394 18.84 35.92 -33.80
CA LYS A 394 20.10 36.68 -33.58
C LYS A 394 20.25 37.24 -32.17
N LEU A 395 19.13 37.55 -31.52
CA LEU A 395 19.12 38.01 -30.12
C LEU A 395 19.48 36.88 -29.16
N ILE A 396 18.99 35.66 -29.39
CA ILE A 396 19.30 34.48 -28.55
C ILE A 396 20.75 34.05 -28.69
N LEU A 397 21.35 34.20 -29.86
CA LEU A 397 22.78 33.90 -30.09
C LEU A 397 23.72 34.92 -29.49
N LYS A 398 23.29 36.18 -29.34
CA LYS A 398 24.12 37.22 -28.75
C LYS A 398 24.25 37.09 -27.24
N ASP A 399 23.16 36.68 -26.56
CA ASP A 399 23.18 36.44 -25.13
C ASP A 399 23.86 35.11 -24.73
N MET A 400 24.10 34.21 -25.68
CA MET A 400 24.88 32.97 -25.47
C MET A 400 26.39 33.07 -25.73
N LEU A 401 26.85 34.18 -26.31
CA LEU A 401 28.27 34.36 -26.68
C LEU A 401 29.00 35.39 -25.79
N ASP A 402 28.32 36.05 -24.88
CA ASP A 402 28.90 36.99 -23.91
C ASP A 402 29.08 36.36 -22.50
N PHE A 403 29.40 35.04 -22.45
CA PHE A 403 29.86 34.36 -21.24
C PHE A 403 31.22 33.72 -21.48
#